data_76fb7aef00d5ee6756c538b21b0bda9e
#
_entry.id   76fb7aef00d5ee6756c538b21b0bda9e
#
_cell.length_a   1.000
_cell.length_b   1.000
_cell.length_c   1.000
_cell.angle_alpha   90.00
_cell.angle_beta   90.00
_cell.angle_gamma   90.00
#
_symmetry.space_group_name_H-M   'P 1'
#
loop_
_entity.id
_entity.type
_entity.pdbx_description
1 polymer ?
#
loop_
_entity_poly.entity_id
_entity_poly.type
_entity_poly.pdbx_seq_one_letter_code
_entity_poly.pdbx_strand_id
1 'polypeptide(L)'
;MPQENDWILIANYNDKTFLRNVLSFDLFEKMGHYAPKTKLCEVVINDIYNGIYVFTEKIKRDNGRVDIAKLDLDDNYGDSLTGGYIFRVDYWNQNNSWISNYNNPNFPNDAVRYVYNYPDYDEITIQQKNYIQSLVGDFEDALWGNDFEDPILGYRPYINTRSFIDYFIVNEFARNVDGFKKSRNFYKDKSSKDSLIYAGPVWDFDWAYKDHSSFMINGSGWRHDYAGPTDVKPPGWYIRLLQDTAFANELNCRYFNLRNSVLDTANIFSFIDSLSSLVDEPQNRHYIRWPILGINVGTPEVGNQPTSYNGEIIKFKNWINERLNWLDANMPGNCPNVSVSENKKSYVVTYPNPSSEIVNIYSEQPIKNISLFDNIGRITFKKENLYSKNFLLNVSDLQGFFTFKIELHNKEVIDKNIITY
;
A
#
# COMPACT_ATOMS: atom_id res chain seq x y z
N MET A 1 18.54 0.52 3.66
CA MET A 1 18.32 -0.16 2.35
C MET A 1 19.04 -1.49 2.39
N PRO A 2 18.47 -2.58 1.85
CA PRO A 2 19.13 -3.88 1.79
C PRO A 2 20.39 -3.85 0.92
N GLN A 3 21.27 -4.83 1.09
CA GLN A 3 22.45 -4.96 0.24
C GLN A 3 22.01 -5.41 -1.16
N GLU A 4 22.41 -4.64 -2.20
CA GLU A 4 21.98 -4.88 -3.58
C GLU A 4 22.86 -4.08 -4.56
N ASN A 5 22.82 -4.43 -5.85
CA ASN A 5 23.63 -3.82 -6.90
C ASN A 5 22.85 -2.90 -7.85
N ASP A 6 21.52 -3.06 -7.95
CA ASP A 6 20.68 -2.30 -8.90
C ASP A 6 19.93 -1.18 -8.20
N TRP A 7 20.35 0.05 -8.46
CA TRP A 7 19.79 1.27 -7.90
C TRP A 7 19.42 2.25 -9.00
N ILE A 8 18.49 3.15 -8.69
CA ILE A 8 18.04 4.20 -9.59
C ILE A 8 18.22 5.55 -8.90
N LEU A 9 18.66 6.54 -9.65
CA LEU A 9 18.62 7.95 -9.27
C LEU A 9 17.49 8.63 -10.04
N ILE A 10 16.40 8.98 -9.35
CA ILE A 10 15.29 9.74 -9.94
C ILE A 10 15.62 11.22 -9.84
N ALA A 11 15.66 11.89 -11.00
CA ALA A 11 15.83 13.33 -11.08
C ALA A 11 14.51 14.04 -10.80
N ASN A 12 14.53 15.03 -9.88
CA ASN A 12 13.33 15.71 -9.42
C ASN A 12 13.05 17.03 -10.19
N TYR A 13 13.21 17.05 -11.52
CA TYR A 13 12.98 18.27 -12.28
C TYR A 13 11.51 18.70 -12.30
N ASN A 14 10.60 17.73 -12.41
CA ASN A 14 9.14 17.95 -12.40
C ASN A 14 8.55 18.02 -10.98
N ASP A 15 9.22 17.43 -10.00
CA ASP A 15 8.84 17.43 -8.59
C ASP A 15 9.67 18.44 -7.79
N LYS A 16 9.21 19.67 -7.73
CA LYS A 16 9.88 20.73 -6.97
C LYS A 16 9.83 20.55 -5.46
N THR A 17 9.10 19.57 -4.96
CA THR A 17 9.12 19.19 -3.53
C THR A 17 10.16 18.13 -3.20
N PHE A 18 10.62 17.35 -4.20
CA PHE A 18 11.44 16.13 -4.09
C PHE A 18 10.75 14.96 -3.40
N LEU A 19 9.47 15.09 -3.02
CA LEU A 19 8.82 14.21 -2.05
C LEU A 19 7.69 13.34 -2.64
N ARG A 20 7.22 13.59 -3.88
CA ARG A 20 6.03 12.91 -4.42
C ARG A 20 6.20 11.40 -4.57
N ASN A 21 7.31 10.96 -5.16
CA ASN A 21 7.66 9.54 -5.21
C ASN A 21 7.88 8.97 -3.81
N VAL A 22 8.63 9.69 -2.97
CA VAL A 22 8.97 9.25 -1.61
C VAL A 22 7.73 9.05 -0.75
N LEU A 23 6.78 10.00 -0.78
CA LEU A 23 5.53 9.89 -0.05
C LEU A 23 4.69 8.72 -0.56
N SER A 24 4.52 8.57 -1.87
CA SER A 24 3.67 7.52 -2.45
C SER A 24 4.22 6.13 -2.16
N PHE A 25 5.53 5.94 -2.21
CA PHE A 25 6.17 4.67 -1.89
C PHE A 25 6.04 4.34 -0.40
N ASP A 26 6.27 5.31 0.50
CA ASP A 26 6.08 5.16 1.93
C ASP A 26 4.63 4.78 2.30
N LEU A 27 3.66 5.44 1.67
CA LEU A 27 2.25 5.13 1.90
C LEU A 27 1.89 3.71 1.46
N PHE A 28 2.33 3.29 0.27
CA PHE A 28 2.05 1.94 -0.23
C PHE A 28 2.72 0.86 0.62
N GLU A 29 3.93 1.12 1.12
CA GLU A 29 4.61 0.25 2.08
C GLU A 29 3.82 0.15 3.40
N LYS A 30 3.37 1.27 3.94
CA LYS A 30 2.55 1.31 5.17
C LYS A 30 1.17 0.65 5.01
N MET A 31 0.67 0.51 3.77
CA MET A 31 -0.52 -0.28 3.46
C MET A 31 -0.26 -1.80 3.51
N GLY A 32 1.00 -2.23 3.61
CA GLY A 32 1.42 -3.63 3.77
C GLY A 32 1.98 -4.27 2.50
N HIS A 33 2.37 -3.48 1.50
CA HIS A 33 2.92 -3.94 0.22
C HIS A 33 4.40 -3.58 0.07
N TYR A 34 5.12 -4.31 -0.78
CA TYR A 34 6.46 -3.86 -1.17
C TYR A 34 6.36 -2.58 -2.00
N ALA A 35 7.14 -1.59 -1.62
CA ALA A 35 7.43 -0.40 -2.41
C ALA A 35 8.93 -0.14 -2.42
N PRO A 36 9.49 0.46 -3.49
CA PRO A 36 10.91 0.76 -3.55
C PRO A 36 11.35 1.68 -2.40
N LYS A 37 12.35 1.28 -1.66
CA LYS A 37 12.95 2.10 -0.60
C LYS A 37 13.64 3.31 -1.20
N THR A 38 13.50 4.45 -0.56
CA THR A 38 14.03 5.74 -1.04
C THR A 38 14.96 6.40 -0.04
N LYS A 39 15.91 7.18 -0.55
CA LYS A 39 16.68 8.18 0.19
C LYS A 39 16.90 9.40 -0.67
N LEU A 40 16.74 10.59 -0.09
CA LEU A 40 17.16 11.83 -0.72
C LEU A 40 18.69 11.93 -0.66
N CYS A 41 19.32 12.32 -1.75
CA CYS A 41 20.76 12.51 -1.85
C CYS A 41 21.11 13.67 -2.78
N GLU A 42 22.25 14.31 -2.55
CA GLU A 42 22.86 15.24 -3.49
C GLU A 42 23.78 14.46 -4.45
N VAL A 43 23.76 14.82 -5.73
CA VAL A 43 24.52 14.14 -6.76
C VAL A 43 25.57 15.07 -7.36
N VAL A 44 26.81 14.59 -7.37
CA VAL A 44 27.95 15.23 -8.07
C VAL A 44 28.48 14.25 -9.11
N ILE A 45 28.62 14.70 -10.36
CA ILE A 45 29.16 13.89 -11.46
C ILE A 45 30.30 14.69 -12.09
N ASN A 46 31.51 14.09 -12.12
CA ASN A 46 32.72 14.73 -12.64
C ASN A 46 32.92 16.15 -12.08
N ASP A 47 32.84 16.27 -10.75
CA ASP A 47 32.97 17.53 -9.98
C ASP A 47 31.88 18.58 -10.26
N ILE A 48 30.84 18.24 -11.03
CA ILE A 48 29.70 19.12 -11.29
C ILE A 48 28.54 18.72 -10.40
N TYR A 49 28.06 19.65 -9.59
CA TYR A 49 26.87 19.47 -8.77
C TYR A 49 25.60 19.39 -9.65
N ASN A 50 24.83 18.33 -9.49
CA ASN A 50 23.62 18.05 -10.27
C ASN A 50 22.31 18.21 -9.49
N GLY A 51 22.37 18.48 -8.18
CA GLY A 51 21.18 18.73 -7.37
C GLY A 51 20.74 17.55 -6.52
N ILE A 52 19.51 17.65 -5.99
CA ILE A 52 18.88 16.63 -5.15
C ILE A 52 18.17 15.59 -6.02
N TYR A 53 18.43 14.33 -5.75
CA TYR A 53 17.84 13.16 -6.40
C TYR A 53 17.18 12.26 -5.34
N VAL A 54 16.25 11.42 -5.80
CA VAL A 54 15.78 10.27 -5.00
C VAL A 54 16.59 9.05 -5.41
N PHE A 55 17.45 8.58 -4.50
CA PHE A 55 18.12 7.30 -4.63
C PHE A 55 17.14 6.20 -4.22
N THR A 56 16.83 5.26 -5.10
CA THR A 56 15.76 4.29 -4.91
C THR A 56 16.12 2.92 -5.48
N GLU A 57 15.39 1.92 -5.02
CA GLU A 57 15.49 0.55 -5.54
C GLU A 57 14.90 0.45 -6.94
N LYS A 58 15.56 -0.33 -7.81
CA LYS A 58 14.96 -0.79 -9.06
C LYS A 58 13.92 -1.87 -8.75
N ILE A 59 12.73 -1.77 -9.34
CA ILE A 59 11.73 -2.83 -9.27
C ILE A 59 12.26 -4.04 -10.03
N LYS A 60 12.47 -5.13 -9.31
CA LYS A 60 12.91 -6.41 -9.86
C LYS A 60 12.54 -7.54 -8.91
N ARG A 61 12.64 -8.77 -9.39
CA ARG A 61 12.55 -9.97 -8.53
C ARG A 61 13.79 -10.04 -7.64
N ASP A 62 13.59 -10.06 -6.35
CA ASP A 62 14.60 -10.32 -5.31
C ASP A 62 13.92 -10.50 -3.94
N ASN A 63 14.57 -11.19 -2.99
CA ASN A 63 14.04 -11.43 -1.65
C ASN A 63 13.86 -10.13 -0.84
N GLY A 64 14.64 -9.10 -1.13
CA GLY A 64 14.51 -7.78 -0.50
C GLY A 64 13.65 -6.79 -1.29
N ARG A 65 13.02 -7.22 -2.38
CA ARG A 65 12.20 -6.40 -3.29
C ARG A 65 10.90 -7.08 -3.63
N VAL A 66 10.63 -7.42 -4.89
CA VAL A 66 9.48 -8.27 -5.23
C VAL A 66 9.87 -9.71 -4.90
N ASP A 67 9.47 -10.18 -3.72
CA ASP A 67 9.85 -11.50 -3.18
C ASP A 67 8.95 -12.59 -3.75
N ILE A 68 9.27 -12.99 -4.97
CA ILE A 68 8.64 -14.10 -5.70
C ILE A 68 9.68 -15.15 -6.08
N ALA A 69 9.22 -16.35 -6.37
CA ALA A 69 10.10 -17.45 -6.78
C ALA A 69 10.96 -17.07 -8.00
N LYS A 70 12.19 -17.60 -8.04
CA LYS A 70 12.99 -17.55 -9.24
C LYS A 70 12.33 -18.40 -10.31
N LEU A 71 12.40 -17.96 -11.57
CA LEU A 71 11.95 -18.71 -12.74
C LEU A 71 13.14 -18.86 -13.68
N ASP A 72 13.60 -20.10 -13.86
CA ASP A 72 14.72 -20.44 -14.72
C ASP A 72 14.24 -20.93 -16.10
N LEU A 73 15.15 -20.99 -17.07
CA LEU A 73 14.83 -21.43 -18.44
C LEU A 73 14.27 -22.86 -18.52
N ASP A 74 14.60 -23.71 -17.54
CA ASP A 74 14.14 -25.11 -17.47
C ASP A 74 12.78 -25.26 -16.76
N ASP A 75 12.24 -24.19 -16.17
CA ASP A 75 10.96 -24.17 -15.46
C ASP A 75 9.77 -24.10 -16.43
N ASN A 76 9.54 -25.16 -17.20
CA ASN A 76 8.61 -25.18 -18.32
C ASN A 76 7.38 -26.11 -18.10
N TYR A 77 7.21 -26.69 -16.90
CA TYR A 77 6.09 -27.58 -16.58
C TYR A 77 5.78 -27.62 -15.08
N GLY A 78 4.57 -28.09 -14.75
CA GLY A 78 4.13 -28.26 -13.36
C GLY A 78 4.15 -26.96 -12.56
N ASP A 79 4.37 -27.08 -11.26
CA ASP A 79 4.35 -25.91 -10.36
C ASP A 79 5.49 -24.92 -10.66
N SER A 80 6.65 -25.39 -11.13
CA SER A 80 7.77 -24.51 -11.45
C SER A 80 7.46 -23.51 -12.57
N LEU A 81 6.65 -23.90 -13.57
CA LEU A 81 6.16 -23.01 -14.63
C LEU A 81 5.28 -21.88 -14.10
N THR A 82 4.62 -22.07 -12.96
CA THR A 82 3.55 -21.16 -12.49
C THR A 82 4.04 -19.85 -11.90
N GLY A 83 5.33 -19.64 -11.69
CA GLY A 83 5.83 -18.36 -11.18
C GLY A 83 7.31 -18.38 -10.78
N GLY A 84 7.92 -17.24 -10.42
CA GLY A 84 7.37 -15.87 -10.32
C GLY A 84 7.47 -15.07 -11.61
N TYR A 85 6.46 -14.27 -11.79
CA TYR A 85 6.41 -13.36 -12.92
C TYR A 85 6.24 -11.92 -12.44
N ILE A 86 6.84 -10.96 -13.17
CA ILE A 86 6.51 -9.55 -13.09
C ILE A 86 6.15 -9.09 -14.50
N PHE A 87 5.01 -8.48 -14.67
CA PHE A 87 4.57 -7.87 -15.91
C PHE A 87 4.02 -6.47 -15.64
N ARG A 88 3.87 -5.67 -16.69
CA ARG A 88 3.46 -4.27 -16.53
C ARG A 88 2.66 -3.74 -17.72
N VAL A 89 1.96 -2.65 -17.49
CA VAL A 89 1.45 -1.75 -18.53
C VAL A 89 2.42 -0.59 -18.63
N ASP A 90 3.08 -0.46 -19.76
CA ASP A 90 4.11 0.56 -20.00
C ASP A 90 4.36 0.70 -21.50
N TYR A 91 5.36 1.51 -21.89
CA TYR A 91 5.86 1.56 -23.26
C TYR A 91 6.27 0.16 -23.72
N TRP A 92 5.90 -0.16 -24.95
CA TRP A 92 6.01 -1.51 -25.48
C TRP A 92 6.57 -1.53 -26.91
N ASN A 93 7.04 -2.69 -27.31
CA ASN A 93 7.28 -3.07 -28.69
C ASN A 93 6.71 -4.48 -28.96
N GLN A 94 6.75 -4.93 -30.20
CA GLN A 94 6.15 -6.21 -30.57
C GLN A 94 6.82 -7.42 -29.90
N ASN A 95 8.11 -7.32 -29.56
CA ASN A 95 8.88 -8.45 -29.00
C ASN A 95 8.69 -8.58 -27.48
N ASN A 96 8.59 -7.44 -26.77
CA ASN A 96 8.56 -7.42 -25.32
C ASN A 96 7.15 -7.43 -24.73
N SER A 97 6.11 -7.59 -25.56
CA SER A 97 4.73 -7.45 -25.09
C SER A 97 3.77 -8.44 -25.76
N TRP A 98 2.61 -8.63 -25.13
CA TRP A 98 1.48 -9.34 -25.74
C TRP A 98 0.22 -8.48 -25.69
N ILE A 99 -0.78 -8.82 -26.52
CA ILE A 99 -2.06 -8.12 -26.63
C ILE A 99 -3.07 -8.81 -25.73
N SER A 100 -3.85 -8.03 -24.96
CA SER A 100 -5.05 -8.50 -24.29
C SER A 100 -6.15 -8.84 -25.28
N ASN A 101 -7.00 -9.80 -24.95
CA ASN A 101 -8.22 -10.09 -25.70
C ASN A 101 -9.32 -9.01 -25.49
N TYR A 102 -9.13 -8.13 -24.52
CA TYR A 102 -10.10 -7.11 -24.12
C TYR A 102 -9.53 -5.71 -24.31
N ASN A 103 -10.34 -4.84 -24.88
CA ASN A 103 -10.04 -3.42 -24.97
C ASN A 103 -10.62 -2.69 -23.75
N ASN A 104 -10.05 -1.54 -23.44
CA ASN A 104 -10.64 -0.66 -22.45
C ASN A 104 -11.96 -0.06 -22.99
N PRO A 105 -13.07 -0.03 -22.22
CA PRO A 105 -14.33 0.58 -22.63
C PRO A 105 -14.20 2.04 -23.13
N ASN A 106 -13.25 2.81 -22.60
CA ASN A 106 -12.97 4.17 -23.03
C ASN A 106 -12.11 4.25 -24.30
N PHE A 107 -11.52 3.12 -24.73
CA PHE A 107 -10.68 2.97 -25.93
C PHE A 107 -11.05 1.71 -26.71
N PRO A 108 -12.31 1.57 -27.17
CA PRO A 108 -12.84 0.30 -27.70
C PRO A 108 -12.15 -0.19 -28.98
N ASN A 109 -11.46 0.70 -29.70
CA ASN A 109 -10.78 0.37 -30.96
C ASN A 109 -9.26 0.22 -30.79
N ASP A 110 -8.75 0.37 -29.59
CA ASP A 110 -7.30 0.35 -29.32
C ASP A 110 -6.93 -0.87 -28.47
N ALA A 111 -5.91 -1.59 -28.90
CA ALA A 111 -5.44 -2.77 -28.18
C ALA A 111 -4.72 -2.40 -26.88
N VAL A 112 -5.06 -3.10 -25.80
CA VAL A 112 -4.32 -3.09 -24.54
C VAL A 112 -3.14 -4.06 -24.65
N ARG A 113 -1.97 -3.67 -24.13
CA ARG A 113 -0.78 -4.50 -24.14
C ARG A 113 -0.16 -4.60 -22.75
N TYR A 114 0.36 -5.80 -22.47
CA TYR A 114 1.15 -6.10 -21.27
C TYR A 114 2.59 -6.38 -21.68
N VAL A 115 3.54 -5.89 -20.88
CA VAL A 115 4.98 -5.98 -21.14
C VAL A 115 5.59 -6.97 -20.16
N TYR A 116 6.42 -7.89 -20.65
CA TYR A 116 7.23 -8.78 -19.82
C TYR A 116 8.28 -7.96 -19.09
N ASN A 117 8.44 -8.18 -17.79
CA ASN A 117 9.46 -7.51 -16.99
C ASN A 117 10.36 -8.48 -16.22
N TYR A 118 9.81 -9.61 -15.76
CA TYR A 118 10.56 -10.72 -15.21
C TYR A 118 9.80 -12.04 -15.48
N PRO A 119 10.42 -13.04 -16.08
CA PRO A 119 11.70 -12.94 -16.78
C PRO A 119 11.69 -11.89 -17.89
N ASP A 120 12.86 -11.38 -18.32
CA ASP A 120 12.93 -10.44 -19.43
C ASP A 120 12.45 -11.09 -20.75
N TYR A 121 12.00 -10.28 -21.71
CA TYR A 121 11.38 -10.78 -22.95
C TYR A 121 12.30 -11.66 -23.82
N ASP A 122 13.61 -11.53 -23.68
CA ASP A 122 14.62 -12.31 -24.36
C ASP A 122 15.10 -13.55 -23.56
N GLU A 123 14.76 -13.62 -22.29
CA GLU A 123 15.05 -14.75 -21.39
C GLU A 123 13.83 -15.66 -21.17
N ILE A 124 12.61 -15.15 -21.29
CA ILE A 124 11.37 -15.89 -21.04
C ILE A 124 11.08 -16.92 -22.15
N THR A 125 10.86 -18.19 -21.80
CA THR A 125 10.55 -19.26 -22.75
C THR A 125 9.15 -19.14 -23.33
N ILE A 126 8.87 -19.88 -24.43
CA ILE A 126 7.53 -19.88 -25.03
C ILE A 126 6.46 -20.47 -24.10
N GLN A 127 6.83 -21.48 -23.29
CA GLN A 127 5.94 -22.09 -22.30
C GLN A 127 5.56 -21.11 -21.21
N GLN A 128 6.55 -20.37 -20.71
CA GLN A 128 6.37 -19.33 -19.68
C GLN A 128 5.53 -18.15 -20.23
N LYS A 129 5.79 -17.73 -21.49
CA LYS A 129 4.96 -16.72 -22.16
C LYS A 129 3.51 -17.18 -22.24
N ASN A 130 3.27 -18.39 -22.73
CA ASN A 130 1.94 -18.94 -22.85
C ASN A 130 1.21 -19.02 -21.49
N TYR A 131 1.92 -19.43 -20.45
CA TYR A 131 1.35 -19.53 -19.11
C TYR A 131 0.88 -18.18 -18.59
N ILE A 132 1.75 -17.16 -18.57
CA ILE A 132 1.36 -15.85 -18.01
C ILE A 132 0.30 -15.14 -18.85
N GLN A 133 0.35 -15.29 -20.18
CA GLN A 133 -0.69 -14.78 -21.08
C GLN A 133 -2.05 -15.46 -20.82
N SER A 134 -2.06 -16.81 -20.67
CA SER A 134 -3.28 -17.55 -20.34
C SER A 134 -3.84 -17.12 -18.99
N LEU A 135 -3.01 -17.02 -17.96
CA LEU A 135 -3.46 -16.61 -16.62
C LEU A 135 -4.10 -15.22 -16.61
N VAL A 136 -3.48 -14.25 -17.30
CA VAL A 136 -4.05 -12.91 -17.42
C VAL A 136 -5.31 -12.95 -18.26
N GLY A 137 -5.35 -13.75 -19.33
CA GLY A 137 -6.55 -13.97 -20.15
C GLY A 137 -7.69 -14.57 -19.35
N ASP A 138 -7.44 -15.63 -18.57
CA ASP A 138 -8.45 -16.28 -17.72
C ASP A 138 -9.01 -15.30 -16.66
N PHE A 139 -8.13 -14.45 -16.09
CA PHE A 139 -8.58 -13.36 -15.22
C PHE A 139 -9.50 -12.37 -15.95
N GLU A 140 -9.10 -11.94 -17.14
CA GLU A 140 -9.89 -11.00 -17.95
C GLU A 140 -11.22 -11.62 -18.41
N ASP A 141 -11.23 -12.89 -18.81
CA ASP A 141 -12.44 -13.64 -19.15
C ASP A 141 -13.42 -13.69 -17.97
N ALA A 142 -12.92 -13.98 -16.78
CA ALA A 142 -13.73 -13.97 -15.56
C ALA A 142 -14.22 -12.56 -15.19
N LEU A 143 -13.38 -11.54 -15.35
CA LEU A 143 -13.73 -10.15 -15.03
C LEU A 143 -14.79 -9.59 -16.00
N TRP A 144 -14.69 -9.88 -17.28
CA TRP A 144 -15.61 -9.37 -18.30
C TRP A 144 -16.81 -10.29 -18.55
N GLY A 145 -16.81 -11.49 -17.96
CA GLY A 145 -17.90 -12.45 -18.02
C GLY A 145 -19.17 -11.99 -17.31
N ASN A 146 -20.25 -12.75 -17.49
CA ASN A 146 -21.54 -12.45 -16.88
C ASN A 146 -21.55 -12.68 -15.37
N ASP A 147 -20.75 -13.64 -14.89
CA ASP A 147 -20.66 -14.06 -13.50
C ASP A 147 -19.52 -13.36 -12.74
N PHE A 148 -19.08 -12.18 -13.21
CA PHE A 148 -17.89 -11.50 -12.67
C PHE A 148 -17.98 -11.16 -11.16
N GLU A 149 -19.19 -10.94 -10.63
CA GLU A 149 -19.42 -10.67 -9.19
C GLU A 149 -19.42 -11.96 -8.34
N ASP A 150 -19.51 -13.14 -8.97
CA ASP A 150 -19.51 -14.41 -8.24
C ASP A 150 -18.14 -14.66 -7.60
N PRO A 151 -18.06 -14.97 -6.30
CA PRO A 151 -16.78 -15.11 -5.60
C PRO A 151 -15.95 -16.32 -6.05
N ILE A 152 -16.54 -17.28 -6.78
CA ILE A 152 -15.89 -18.51 -7.24
C ILE A 152 -15.69 -18.49 -8.76
N LEU A 153 -16.69 -18.07 -9.53
CA LEU A 153 -16.66 -18.06 -11.00
C LEU A 153 -16.14 -16.76 -11.59
N GLY A 154 -16.17 -15.66 -10.81
CA GLY A 154 -15.72 -14.35 -11.22
C GLY A 154 -14.21 -14.16 -11.05
N TYR A 155 -13.78 -12.92 -10.99
CA TYR A 155 -12.37 -12.51 -10.99
C TYR A 155 -11.61 -12.79 -9.67
N ARG A 156 -12.30 -13.00 -8.54
CA ARG A 156 -11.69 -13.08 -7.20
C ARG A 156 -10.67 -14.22 -7.03
N PRO A 157 -10.83 -15.40 -7.66
CA PRO A 157 -9.82 -16.46 -7.61
C PRO A 157 -8.49 -16.14 -8.32
N TYR A 158 -8.45 -15.08 -9.11
CA TYR A 158 -7.28 -14.73 -9.93
C TYR A 158 -6.43 -13.60 -9.34
N ILE A 159 -7.02 -12.71 -8.54
CA ILE A 159 -6.32 -11.52 -8.05
C ILE A 159 -6.33 -11.40 -6.53
N ASN A 160 -5.27 -10.83 -5.99
CA ASN A 160 -5.28 -10.37 -4.60
C ASN A 160 -6.08 -9.05 -4.53
N THR A 161 -7.35 -9.14 -4.21
CA THR A 161 -8.30 -8.01 -4.17
C THR A 161 -7.76 -6.87 -3.30
N ARG A 162 -7.08 -7.19 -2.18
CA ARG A 162 -6.50 -6.19 -1.29
C ARG A 162 -5.43 -5.36 -1.97
N SER A 163 -4.52 -5.98 -2.72
CA SER A 163 -3.47 -5.26 -3.44
C SER A 163 -4.05 -4.35 -4.53
N PHE A 164 -5.11 -4.79 -5.22
CA PHE A 164 -5.81 -3.96 -6.21
C PHE A 164 -6.50 -2.77 -5.56
N ILE A 165 -7.14 -2.95 -4.41
CA ILE A 165 -7.76 -1.87 -3.63
C ILE A 165 -6.70 -0.86 -3.16
N ASP A 166 -5.62 -1.32 -2.56
CA ASP A 166 -4.57 -0.44 -2.03
C ASP A 166 -3.83 0.29 -3.17
N TYR A 167 -3.61 -0.39 -4.33
CA TYR A 167 -3.08 0.24 -5.53
C TYR A 167 -4.03 1.34 -6.07
N PHE A 168 -5.34 1.09 -6.10
CA PHE A 168 -6.35 2.09 -6.46
C PHE A 168 -6.27 3.30 -5.53
N ILE A 169 -6.28 3.05 -4.21
CA ILE A 169 -6.31 4.12 -3.20
C ILE A 169 -5.07 5.01 -3.34
N VAL A 170 -3.86 4.46 -3.42
CA VAL A 170 -2.64 5.29 -3.47
C VAL A 170 -2.54 6.09 -4.77
N ASN A 171 -2.93 5.51 -5.91
CA ASN A 171 -2.89 6.22 -7.19
C ASN A 171 -4.00 7.26 -7.31
N GLU A 172 -5.20 7.00 -6.79
CA GLU A 172 -6.27 8.00 -6.74
C GLU A 172 -5.99 9.08 -5.68
N PHE A 173 -5.45 8.72 -4.52
CA PHE A 173 -5.03 9.72 -3.54
C PHE A 173 -4.02 10.69 -4.13
N ALA A 174 -3.01 10.18 -4.80
CA ALA A 174 -2.02 10.99 -5.49
C ALA A 174 -2.56 11.66 -6.77
N ARG A 175 -3.71 11.22 -7.28
CA ARG A 175 -4.22 11.51 -8.61
C ARG A 175 -3.12 11.36 -9.65
N ASN A 176 -2.42 10.19 -9.58
CA ASN A 176 -1.28 9.90 -10.44
C ASN A 176 -1.70 9.84 -11.91
N VAL A 177 -1.11 10.68 -12.74
CA VAL A 177 -1.46 10.82 -14.15
C VAL A 177 -1.27 9.53 -14.92
N ASP A 178 -0.23 8.79 -14.58
CA ASP A 178 0.20 7.59 -15.28
C ASP A 178 -0.22 6.28 -14.59
N GLY A 179 -0.51 6.29 -13.29
CA GLY A 179 -0.69 5.11 -12.45
C GLY A 179 -1.74 4.10 -12.90
N PHE A 180 -2.71 4.50 -13.74
CA PHE A 180 -3.69 3.58 -14.31
C PHE A 180 -3.44 3.23 -15.78
N LYS A 181 -2.54 3.94 -16.47
CA LYS A 181 -2.31 3.76 -17.92
C LYS A 181 -0.90 3.29 -18.26
N LYS A 182 0.13 3.66 -17.49
CA LYS A 182 1.52 3.19 -17.67
C LYS A 182 2.27 3.22 -16.34
N SER A 183 3.53 2.81 -16.33
CA SER A 183 4.33 2.65 -15.10
C SER A 183 3.62 1.77 -14.07
N ARG A 184 2.78 0.83 -14.52
CA ARG A 184 1.89 0.01 -13.71
C ARG A 184 2.38 -1.42 -13.69
N ASN A 185 2.85 -1.86 -12.52
CA ASN A 185 3.42 -3.19 -12.33
C ASN A 185 2.41 -4.16 -11.72
N PHE A 186 2.61 -5.44 -12.06
CA PHE A 186 1.91 -6.58 -11.48
C PHE A 186 2.91 -7.70 -11.25
N TYR A 187 2.64 -8.53 -10.26
CA TYR A 187 3.45 -9.73 -10.05
C TYR A 187 2.61 -10.92 -9.60
N LYS A 188 3.15 -12.10 -9.80
CA LYS A 188 2.58 -13.38 -9.38
C LYS A 188 3.69 -14.30 -8.92
N ASP A 189 3.54 -14.92 -7.77
CA ASP A 189 4.47 -15.93 -7.27
C ASP A 189 4.11 -17.33 -7.82
N LYS A 190 4.87 -18.34 -7.47
CA LYS A 190 4.62 -19.74 -7.76
C LYS A 190 3.29 -20.20 -7.12
N SER A 191 2.48 -20.97 -7.83
CA SER A 191 1.13 -21.34 -7.37
C SER A 191 1.12 -22.14 -6.06
N SER A 192 2.17 -22.91 -5.77
CA SER A 192 2.33 -23.56 -4.47
C SER A 192 2.58 -22.59 -3.31
N LYS A 193 2.96 -21.33 -3.56
CA LYS A 193 3.10 -20.28 -2.57
C LYS A 193 1.90 -19.34 -2.58
N ASP A 194 1.58 -18.76 -3.72
CA ASP A 194 0.44 -17.88 -3.91
C ASP A 194 0.05 -17.85 -5.40
N SER A 195 -1.18 -18.23 -5.71
CA SER A 195 -1.68 -18.30 -7.09
C SER A 195 -2.19 -16.97 -7.65
N LEU A 196 -2.29 -15.91 -6.82
CA LEU A 196 -2.96 -14.68 -7.17
C LEU A 196 -2.03 -13.68 -7.88
N ILE A 197 -2.62 -12.87 -8.75
CA ILE A 197 -1.97 -11.69 -9.33
C ILE A 197 -2.09 -10.53 -8.35
N TYR A 198 -0.99 -9.86 -8.09
CA TYR A 198 -0.90 -8.67 -7.23
C TYR A 198 -0.73 -7.41 -8.07
N ALA A 199 -1.42 -6.33 -7.71
CA ALA A 199 -1.20 -5.00 -8.25
C ALA A 199 -0.08 -4.29 -7.46
N GLY A 200 0.89 -3.74 -8.17
CA GLY A 200 2.10 -3.13 -7.62
C GLY A 200 3.37 -3.87 -8.06
N PRO A 201 4.54 -3.40 -7.61
CA PRO A 201 4.80 -2.18 -6.83
C PRO A 201 4.43 -0.89 -7.56
N VAL A 202 4.16 0.16 -6.79
CA VAL A 202 3.88 1.49 -7.35
C VAL A 202 5.12 2.18 -7.86
N TRP A 203 4.98 3.03 -8.88
CA TRP A 203 6.09 3.75 -9.53
C TRP A 203 5.62 5.05 -10.17
N ASP A 204 6.52 6.03 -10.32
CA ASP A 204 6.36 7.19 -11.19
C ASP A 204 5.27 8.19 -10.75
N PHE A 205 5.53 8.91 -9.64
CA PHE A 205 4.62 9.90 -9.07
C PHE A 205 5.10 11.35 -9.25
N ASP A 206 6.07 11.64 -10.09
CA ASP A 206 6.62 12.98 -10.25
C ASP A 206 5.59 13.97 -10.85
N TRP A 207 4.60 13.47 -11.60
CA TRP A 207 3.47 14.24 -12.13
C TRP A 207 2.20 14.16 -11.26
N ALA A 208 2.24 13.47 -10.14
CA ALA A 208 1.13 13.35 -9.19
C ALA A 208 0.98 14.60 -8.30
N TYR A 209 -0.08 14.65 -7.51
CA TYR A 209 -0.38 15.70 -6.53
C TYR A 209 -0.41 17.11 -7.12
N LYS A 210 -1.01 17.25 -8.28
CA LYS A 210 -1.12 18.52 -9.02
C LYS A 210 -2.49 18.67 -9.66
N ASP A 211 -2.88 19.89 -9.94
CA ASP A 211 -3.98 20.18 -10.83
C ASP A 211 -3.46 20.21 -12.26
N HIS A 212 -4.10 19.45 -13.15
CA HIS A 212 -3.61 19.22 -14.53
C HIS A 212 -4.36 19.95 -15.61
N SER A 213 -5.58 20.44 -15.32
CA SER A 213 -6.41 21.15 -16.28
C SER A 213 -7.54 21.87 -15.57
N SER A 214 -8.21 22.77 -16.28
CA SER A 214 -9.32 23.55 -15.72
C SER A 214 -10.51 22.73 -15.20
N PHE A 215 -10.63 21.47 -15.58
CA PHE A 215 -11.71 20.57 -15.12
C PHE A 215 -11.27 19.60 -14.03
N MET A 216 -9.97 19.55 -13.68
CA MET A 216 -9.41 18.67 -12.64
C MET A 216 -8.60 19.49 -11.62
N ILE A 217 -9.26 20.52 -11.07
CA ILE A 217 -8.70 21.43 -10.06
C ILE A 217 -9.21 21.10 -8.66
N ASN A 218 -8.58 21.70 -7.65
CA ASN A 218 -8.96 21.57 -6.24
C ASN A 218 -9.01 20.09 -5.76
N GLY A 219 -8.06 19.30 -6.22
CA GLY A 219 -7.98 17.89 -5.88
C GLY A 219 -9.12 17.01 -6.41
N SER A 220 -10.01 17.51 -7.25
CA SER A 220 -11.19 16.78 -7.75
C SER A 220 -10.87 15.76 -8.86
N GLY A 221 -11.85 14.94 -9.23
CA GLY A 221 -11.84 14.02 -10.37
C GLY A 221 -11.12 12.70 -10.11
N TRP A 222 -11.46 11.71 -10.94
CA TRP A 222 -10.88 10.37 -10.94
C TRP A 222 -9.82 10.20 -12.03
N ARG A 223 -8.93 9.21 -11.89
CA ARG A 223 -7.93 8.83 -12.89
C ARG A 223 -8.10 7.43 -13.43
N HIS A 224 -8.72 6.52 -12.68
CA HIS A 224 -8.93 5.13 -13.08
C HIS A 224 -9.80 4.96 -14.34
N ASP A 225 -10.67 5.91 -14.63
CA ASP A 225 -11.60 5.94 -15.76
C ASP A 225 -11.15 6.89 -16.90
N TYR A 226 -9.87 7.22 -16.95
CA TYR A 226 -9.31 8.16 -17.91
C TYR A 226 -9.68 7.80 -19.38
N ALA A 227 -10.20 8.77 -20.09
CA ALA A 227 -10.65 8.63 -21.49
C ALA A 227 -9.95 9.61 -22.46
N GLY A 228 -8.97 10.36 -21.98
CA GLY A 228 -8.24 11.35 -22.80
C GLY A 228 -7.15 10.71 -23.68
N PRO A 229 -6.49 11.51 -24.55
CA PRO A 229 -5.40 11.05 -25.39
C PRO A 229 -4.27 10.41 -24.57
N THR A 230 -3.80 9.24 -25.00
CA THR A 230 -2.69 8.51 -24.38
C THR A 230 -1.98 7.63 -25.40
N ASP A 231 -0.67 7.53 -25.24
CA ASP A 231 0.22 6.68 -26.03
C ASP A 231 0.15 5.19 -25.64
N VAL A 232 -0.08 4.93 -24.35
CA VAL A 232 -0.28 3.59 -23.81
C VAL A 232 -1.76 3.42 -23.41
N LYS A 233 -2.42 2.39 -23.93
CA LYS A 233 -3.83 2.12 -23.61
C LYS A 233 -3.92 1.33 -22.31
N PRO A 234 -4.62 1.86 -21.30
CA PRO A 234 -4.78 1.18 -20.01
C PRO A 234 -5.75 0.01 -20.12
N PRO A 235 -5.57 -1.09 -19.34
CA PRO A 235 -6.64 -2.06 -19.16
C PRO A 235 -7.79 -1.42 -18.36
N GLY A 236 -9.03 -1.71 -18.78
CA GLY A 236 -10.24 -1.17 -18.17
C GLY A 236 -10.65 -1.87 -16.86
N TRP A 237 -9.75 -2.56 -16.20
CA TRP A 237 -10.06 -3.42 -15.05
C TRP A 237 -10.78 -2.70 -13.91
N TYR A 238 -10.32 -1.50 -13.51
CA TYR A 238 -11.00 -0.76 -12.43
C TYR A 238 -12.38 -0.23 -12.83
N ILE A 239 -12.61 0.05 -14.11
CA ILE A 239 -13.95 0.40 -14.63
C ILE A 239 -14.92 -0.76 -14.38
N ARG A 240 -14.46 -2.00 -14.56
CA ARG A 240 -15.29 -3.19 -14.35
C ARG A 240 -15.35 -3.61 -12.88
N LEU A 241 -14.22 -3.62 -12.16
CA LEU A 241 -14.16 -3.98 -10.74
C LEU A 241 -15.08 -3.11 -9.88
N LEU A 242 -15.19 -1.80 -10.16
CA LEU A 242 -16.06 -0.90 -9.43
C LEU A 242 -17.57 -1.10 -9.72
N GLN A 243 -17.93 -1.91 -10.72
CA GLN A 243 -19.31 -2.34 -10.94
C GLN A 243 -19.71 -3.48 -9.97
N ASP A 244 -18.74 -4.23 -9.42
CA ASP A 244 -19.00 -5.16 -8.33
C ASP A 244 -19.20 -4.38 -7.03
N THR A 245 -20.44 -4.42 -6.52
CA THR A 245 -20.81 -3.75 -5.26
C THR A 245 -19.97 -4.23 -4.07
N ALA A 246 -19.59 -5.51 -4.05
CA ALA A 246 -18.76 -6.06 -2.99
C ALA A 246 -17.35 -5.45 -3.04
N PHE A 247 -16.74 -5.36 -4.23
CA PHE A 247 -15.43 -4.69 -4.41
C PHE A 247 -15.49 -3.22 -4.00
N ALA A 248 -16.52 -2.49 -4.46
CA ALA A 248 -16.69 -1.08 -4.12
C ALA A 248 -16.84 -0.87 -2.61
N ASN A 249 -17.58 -1.74 -1.92
CA ASN A 249 -17.75 -1.67 -0.48
C ASN A 249 -16.45 -2.01 0.28
N GLU A 250 -15.69 -3.02 -0.16
CA GLU A 250 -14.36 -3.34 0.39
C GLU A 250 -13.38 -2.17 0.21
N LEU A 251 -13.40 -1.53 -0.96
CA LEU A 251 -12.61 -0.32 -1.24
C LEU A 251 -12.97 0.81 -0.29
N ASN A 252 -14.25 1.09 -0.11
CA ASN A 252 -14.75 2.14 0.78
C ASN A 252 -14.31 1.89 2.22
N CYS A 253 -14.57 0.67 2.73
CA CYS A 253 -14.15 0.28 4.08
C CYS A 253 -12.63 0.41 4.27
N ARG A 254 -11.86 -0.02 3.29
CA ARG A 254 -10.40 0.08 3.35
C ARG A 254 -9.91 1.51 3.35
N TYR A 255 -10.49 2.36 2.48
CA TYR A 255 -10.15 3.77 2.42
C TYR A 255 -10.37 4.46 3.76
N PHE A 256 -11.57 4.33 4.37
CA PHE A 256 -11.87 4.98 5.65
C PHE A 256 -11.06 4.39 6.83
N ASN A 257 -10.70 3.11 6.78
CA ASN A 257 -9.74 2.56 7.74
C ASN A 257 -8.36 3.23 7.61
N LEU A 258 -7.88 3.42 6.38
CA LEU A 258 -6.62 4.11 6.11
C LEU A 258 -6.67 5.60 6.49
N ARG A 259 -7.83 6.27 6.34
CA ARG A 259 -8.04 7.67 6.79
C ARG A 259 -7.81 7.85 8.30
N ASN A 260 -8.03 6.79 9.08
CA ASN A 260 -7.78 6.79 10.53
C ASN A 260 -6.33 6.36 10.90
N SER A 261 -5.46 6.15 9.92
CA SER A 261 -4.09 5.65 10.14
C SER A 261 -3.09 6.17 9.11
N VAL A 262 -2.84 5.42 8.04
CA VAL A 262 -1.82 5.72 7.01
C VAL A 262 -2.14 7.02 6.26
N LEU A 263 -3.42 7.26 5.94
CA LEU A 263 -3.89 8.45 5.23
C LEU A 263 -4.42 9.54 6.18
N ASP A 264 -4.11 9.46 7.46
CA ASP A 264 -4.39 10.56 8.39
C ASP A 264 -3.58 11.80 7.98
N THR A 265 -4.25 12.96 7.93
CA THR A 265 -3.66 14.21 7.43
C THR A 265 -2.46 14.65 8.28
N ALA A 266 -2.53 14.49 9.61
CA ALA A 266 -1.44 14.89 10.49
C ALA A 266 -0.22 13.98 10.30
N ASN A 267 -0.43 12.67 10.09
CA ASN A 267 0.65 11.72 9.83
C ASN A 267 1.35 12.04 8.49
N ILE A 268 0.59 12.31 7.43
CA ILE A 268 1.14 12.69 6.12
C ILE A 268 1.92 14.00 6.23
N PHE A 269 1.37 15.01 6.89
CA PHE A 269 2.02 16.31 7.02
C PHE A 269 3.29 16.24 7.88
N SER A 270 3.27 15.46 8.97
CA SER A 270 4.47 15.21 9.79
C SER A 270 5.58 14.54 8.97
N PHE A 271 5.23 13.58 8.11
CA PHE A 271 6.20 12.94 7.21
C PHE A 271 6.79 13.93 6.21
N ILE A 272 5.95 14.76 5.55
CA ILE A 272 6.39 15.81 4.63
C ILE A 272 7.30 16.81 5.35
N ASP A 273 6.94 17.26 6.57
CA ASP A 273 7.74 18.21 7.34
C ASP A 273 9.11 17.65 7.73
N SER A 274 9.14 16.38 8.14
CA SER A 274 10.39 15.70 8.49
C SER A 274 11.35 15.66 7.29
N LEU A 275 10.86 15.31 6.09
CA LEU A 275 11.70 15.23 4.90
C LEU A 275 12.04 16.60 4.32
N SER A 276 11.12 17.58 4.35
CA SER A 276 11.41 18.94 3.89
C SER A 276 12.47 19.62 4.77
N SER A 277 12.43 19.36 6.07
CA SER A 277 13.48 19.85 6.99
C SER A 277 14.85 19.23 6.71
N LEU A 278 14.90 17.96 6.29
CA LEU A 278 16.15 17.29 5.91
C LEU A 278 16.83 17.95 4.70
N VAL A 279 16.06 18.51 3.79
CA VAL A 279 16.58 19.15 2.57
C VAL A 279 16.54 20.70 2.63
N ASP A 280 16.26 21.29 3.77
CA ASP A 280 16.13 22.75 3.94
C ASP A 280 17.39 23.52 3.49
N GLU A 281 18.56 23.04 3.83
CA GLU A 281 19.83 23.60 3.37
C GLU A 281 20.19 23.13 1.94
N PRO A 282 20.15 21.81 1.58
CA PRO A 282 20.47 21.34 0.23
C PRO A 282 19.62 21.94 -0.88
N GLN A 283 18.35 22.27 -0.63
CA GLN A 283 17.47 22.86 -1.65
C GLN A 283 18.00 24.20 -2.16
N ASN A 284 18.73 24.97 -1.35
CA ASN A 284 19.32 26.22 -1.78
C ASN A 284 20.33 25.99 -2.90
N ARG A 285 21.22 25.00 -2.79
CA ARG A 285 22.16 24.62 -3.84
C ARG A 285 21.45 24.06 -5.06
N HIS A 286 20.41 23.26 -4.85
CA HIS A 286 19.61 22.69 -5.93
C HIS A 286 19.02 23.79 -6.82
N TYR A 287 18.39 24.80 -6.21
CA TYR A 287 17.72 25.87 -6.97
C TYR A 287 18.69 26.95 -7.51
N ILE A 288 19.93 27.03 -7.03
CA ILE A 288 21.00 27.73 -7.72
C ILE A 288 21.37 26.99 -9.02
N ARG A 289 21.48 25.67 -8.98
CA ARG A 289 21.79 24.83 -10.15
C ARG A 289 20.64 24.77 -11.14
N TRP A 290 19.41 24.67 -10.66
CA TRP A 290 18.17 24.53 -11.42
C TRP A 290 17.18 25.64 -11.00
N PRO A 291 17.22 26.83 -11.61
CA PRO A 291 16.37 27.96 -11.20
C PRO A 291 14.95 27.80 -11.75
N ILE A 292 14.21 26.80 -11.26
CA ILE A 292 12.89 26.39 -11.75
C ILE A 292 11.73 26.79 -10.83
N LEU A 293 12.00 27.39 -9.67
CA LEU A 293 10.95 27.96 -8.81
C LEU A 293 10.25 29.12 -9.52
N GLY A 294 8.93 29.20 -9.40
CA GLY A 294 8.11 30.18 -10.10
C GLY A 294 7.88 29.90 -11.60
N ILE A 295 8.39 28.78 -12.14
CA ILE A 295 8.33 28.46 -13.58
C ILE A 295 7.57 27.14 -13.77
N ASN A 296 6.64 27.08 -14.74
CA ASN A 296 6.11 25.80 -15.20
C ASN A 296 7.18 25.12 -16.09
N VAL A 297 7.60 23.92 -15.68
CA VAL A 297 8.70 23.15 -16.30
C VAL A 297 8.22 22.22 -17.42
N GLY A 298 7.12 22.56 -18.10
CA GLY A 298 6.58 21.76 -19.21
C GLY A 298 5.64 20.64 -18.78
N THR A 299 5.19 20.64 -17.52
CA THR A 299 4.13 19.74 -17.05
C THR A 299 2.75 20.36 -17.38
N PRO A 300 1.70 19.55 -17.57
CA PRO A 300 0.34 20.05 -17.79
C PRO A 300 -0.30 20.65 -16.52
N GLU A 301 0.49 21.04 -15.56
CA GLU A 301 0.08 21.62 -14.30
C GLU A 301 -0.54 23.01 -14.53
N VAL A 302 -1.68 23.25 -13.89
CA VAL A 302 -2.33 24.56 -13.84
C VAL A 302 -2.23 25.16 -12.42
N GLY A 303 -2.48 26.48 -12.34
CA GLY A 303 -2.44 27.20 -11.08
C GLY A 303 -1.11 27.91 -10.80
N ASN A 304 -1.00 28.46 -9.60
CA ASN A 304 0.15 29.27 -9.19
C ASN A 304 1.44 28.42 -9.12
N GLN A 305 2.54 29.02 -9.55
CA GLN A 305 3.88 28.46 -9.43
C GLN A 305 4.63 29.17 -8.29
N PRO A 306 4.79 28.56 -7.12
CA PRO A 306 5.51 29.16 -5.99
C PRO A 306 6.96 29.53 -6.35
N THR A 307 7.41 30.67 -5.83
CA THR A 307 8.78 31.17 -6.06
C THR A 307 9.77 30.77 -4.99
N SER A 308 9.34 29.92 -4.03
CA SER A 308 10.19 29.41 -2.96
C SER A 308 9.89 27.93 -2.71
N TYR A 309 10.87 27.19 -2.18
CA TYR A 309 10.71 25.79 -1.80
C TYR A 309 9.61 25.61 -0.75
N ASN A 310 9.60 26.43 0.29
CA ASN A 310 8.54 26.41 1.29
C ASN A 310 7.15 26.65 0.67
N GLY A 311 7.06 27.51 -0.33
CA GLY A 311 5.82 27.73 -1.09
C GLY A 311 5.37 26.48 -1.84
N GLU A 312 6.28 25.68 -2.42
CA GLU A 312 5.98 24.38 -3.05
C GLU A 312 5.50 23.36 -2.02
N ILE A 313 6.09 23.31 -0.82
CA ILE A 313 5.64 22.43 0.28
C ILE A 313 4.24 22.81 0.77
N ILE A 314 3.96 24.10 0.93
CA ILE A 314 2.62 24.58 1.30
C ILE A 314 1.59 24.22 0.23
N LYS A 315 1.91 24.45 -1.05
CA LYS A 315 1.06 24.09 -2.20
C LYS A 315 0.76 22.58 -2.19
N PHE A 316 1.78 21.76 -1.97
CA PHE A 316 1.66 20.31 -1.90
C PHE A 316 0.72 19.85 -0.80
N LYS A 317 0.87 20.37 0.42
CA LYS A 317 0.00 20.06 1.56
C LYS A 317 -1.44 20.52 1.34
N ASN A 318 -1.64 21.72 0.80
CA ASN A 318 -2.96 22.24 0.48
C ASN A 318 -3.68 21.34 -0.52
N TRP A 319 -2.99 20.94 -1.59
CA TRP A 319 -3.54 20.03 -2.59
C TRP A 319 -3.93 18.67 -1.97
N ILE A 320 -3.07 18.10 -1.12
CA ILE A 320 -3.36 16.85 -0.39
C ILE A 320 -4.63 16.99 0.46
N ASN A 321 -4.79 18.10 1.17
CA ASN A 321 -5.96 18.35 2.00
C ASN A 321 -7.23 18.46 1.15
N GLU A 322 -7.19 19.20 0.05
CA GLU A 322 -8.31 19.31 -0.90
C GLU A 322 -8.65 17.94 -1.50
N ARG A 323 -7.63 17.13 -1.86
CA ARG A 323 -7.82 15.80 -2.40
C ARG A 323 -8.46 14.84 -1.41
N LEU A 324 -8.02 14.84 -0.17
CA LEU A 324 -8.60 14.00 0.88
C LEU A 324 -10.07 14.38 1.13
N ASN A 325 -10.38 15.67 1.22
CA ASN A 325 -11.76 16.14 1.38
C ASN A 325 -12.65 15.70 0.21
N TRP A 326 -12.12 15.76 -1.01
CA TRP A 326 -12.87 15.30 -2.18
C TRP A 326 -13.06 13.78 -2.18
N LEU A 327 -12.03 13.00 -1.85
CA LEU A 327 -12.12 11.53 -1.76
C LEU A 327 -13.06 11.09 -0.64
N ASP A 328 -13.03 11.73 0.51
CA ASP A 328 -13.94 11.46 1.65
C ASP A 328 -15.42 11.58 1.24
N ALA A 329 -15.72 12.51 0.33
CA ALA A 329 -17.07 12.75 -0.19
C ALA A 329 -17.46 11.88 -1.40
N ASN A 330 -16.49 11.28 -2.11
CA ASN A 330 -16.72 10.64 -3.41
C ASN A 330 -16.27 9.19 -3.49
N MET A 331 -15.69 8.60 -2.42
CA MET A 331 -15.17 7.23 -2.47
C MET A 331 -16.30 6.24 -2.80
N PRO A 332 -16.14 5.42 -3.87
CA PRO A 332 -17.15 4.46 -4.29
C PRO A 332 -17.51 3.45 -3.20
N GLY A 333 -18.73 2.94 -3.25
CA GLY A 333 -19.23 1.93 -2.32
C GLY A 333 -19.73 2.53 -1.00
N ASN A 334 -20.16 1.65 -0.12
CA ASN A 334 -20.58 1.93 1.24
C ASN A 334 -19.84 0.99 2.16
N CYS A 335 -19.12 1.53 3.14
CA CYS A 335 -18.78 0.73 4.29
C CYS A 335 -20.02 0.67 5.16
N PRO A 336 -20.83 -0.39 5.11
CA PRO A 336 -21.87 -0.51 6.11
C PRO A 336 -21.11 -0.33 7.42
N ASN A 337 -21.60 0.57 8.28
CA ASN A 337 -21.34 0.47 9.69
C ASN A 337 -21.78 -0.94 10.11
N VAL A 338 -20.98 -1.95 9.80
CA VAL A 338 -20.78 -2.98 10.75
C VAL A 338 -20.26 -2.16 11.92
N SER A 339 -21.13 -1.82 12.86
CA SER A 339 -20.75 -1.76 14.23
C SER A 339 -20.29 -3.20 14.56
N VAL A 340 -19.13 -3.56 14.08
CA VAL A 340 -18.11 -4.06 14.95
C VAL A 340 -18.05 -2.91 15.96
N SER A 341 -18.80 -3.00 17.06
CA SER A 341 -18.20 -2.60 18.30
C SER A 341 -16.79 -3.13 18.14
N GLU A 342 -15.80 -2.27 17.85
CA GLU A 342 -14.48 -2.52 18.36
C GLU A 342 -14.81 -2.87 19.80
N ASN A 343 -14.85 -4.14 20.10
CA ASN A 343 -14.51 -4.64 21.40
C ASN A 343 -13.07 -4.14 21.50
N LYS A 344 -12.91 -2.84 21.87
CA LYS A 344 -11.69 -2.41 22.54
C LYS A 344 -11.60 -3.39 23.66
N LYS A 345 -10.79 -4.45 23.46
CA LYS A 345 -10.52 -5.41 24.51
C LYS A 345 -10.11 -4.54 25.66
N SER A 346 -10.91 -4.58 26.71
CA SER A 346 -10.70 -3.71 27.85
C SER A 346 -9.25 -3.87 28.28
N TYR A 347 -8.54 -2.77 28.42
CA TYR A 347 -7.14 -2.81 28.78
C TYR A 347 -7.02 -3.40 30.19
N VAL A 348 -6.34 -4.54 30.31
CA VAL A 348 -6.04 -5.20 31.59
C VAL A 348 -4.55 -5.40 31.68
N VAL A 349 -3.95 -4.98 32.77
CA VAL A 349 -2.53 -5.20 33.07
C VAL A 349 -2.36 -5.91 34.40
N THR A 350 -1.30 -6.71 34.49
CA THR A 350 -0.85 -7.39 35.70
C THR A 350 0.60 -6.98 35.95
N TYR A 351 0.89 -6.43 37.14
CA TYR A 351 2.23 -5.98 37.51
C TYR A 351 2.48 -6.06 39.02
N PRO A 352 3.74 -6.22 39.46
CA PRO A 352 4.88 -6.58 38.65
C PRO A 352 4.73 -8.00 38.06
N ASN A 353 5.41 -8.25 36.96
CA ASN A 353 5.50 -9.58 36.36
C ASN A 353 6.93 -9.72 35.76
N PRO A 354 7.79 -10.57 36.30
CA PRO A 354 7.57 -11.52 37.43
C PRO A 354 7.31 -10.88 38.81
N SER A 355 6.76 -11.67 39.75
CA SER A 355 6.44 -11.23 41.11
C SER A 355 6.79 -12.29 42.15
N SER A 356 7.20 -11.83 43.36
CA SER A 356 7.47 -12.72 44.50
C SER A 356 6.49 -12.56 45.69
N GLU A 357 5.69 -11.49 45.71
CA GLU A 357 4.81 -11.18 46.82
C GLU A 357 3.39 -10.82 46.41
N ILE A 358 3.23 -9.73 45.65
CA ILE A 358 1.91 -9.16 45.30
C ILE A 358 1.86 -8.86 43.82
N VAL A 359 0.81 -9.29 43.17
CA VAL A 359 0.45 -8.91 41.80
C VAL A 359 -0.75 -7.97 41.84
N ASN A 360 -0.61 -6.80 41.24
CA ASN A 360 -1.70 -5.89 41.02
C ASN A 360 -2.34 -6.18 39.64
N ILE A 361 -3.65 -6.30 39.62
CA ILE A 361 -4.46 -6.47 38.40
C ILE A 361 -5.26 -5.19 38.25
N TYR A 362 -4.98 -4.42 37.21
CA TYR A 362 -5.71 -3.21 36.85
C TYR A 362 -6.51 -3.42 35.56
N SER A 363 -7.74 -2.91 35.52
CA SER A 363 -8.60 -2.91 34.34
C SER A 363 -9.30 -1.57 34.16
N GLU A 364 -9.47 -1.14 32.91
CA GLU A 364 -10.29 0.04 32.57
C GLU A 364 -11.77 -0.16 32.90
N GLN A 365 -12.26 -1.41 32.84
CA GLN A 365 -13.63 -1.79 33.19
C GLN A 365 -13.66 -2.49 34.55
N PRO A 366 -14.74 -2.40 35.31
CA PRO A 366 -14.84 -3.13 36.56
C PRO A 366 -14.68 -4.65 36.36
N ILE A 367 -13.81 -5.24 37.17
CA ILE A 367 -13.57 -6.70 37.20
C ILE A 367 -14.74 -7.36 37.91
N LYS A 368 -15.27 -8.45 37.33
CA LYS A 368 -16.35 -9.24 37.88
C LYS A 368 -15.84 -10.49 38.60
N ASN A 369 -15.02 -11.27 37.90
CA ASN A 369 -14.44 -12.51 38.43
C ASN A 369 -12.97 -12.63 38.06
N ILE A 370 -12.17 -13.24 38.93
CA ILE A 370 -10.76 -13.58 38.69
C ILE A 370 -10.55 -15.05 39.04
N SER A 371 -9.94 -15.80 38.14
CA SER A 371 -9.46 -17.15 38.38
C SER A 371 -7.99 -17.24 37.97
N LEU A 372 -7.16 -17.89 38.79
CA LEU A 372 -5.76 -18.18 38.52
C LEU A 372 -5.59 -19.67 38.28
N PHE A 373 -4.94 -20.00 37.18
CA PHE A 373 -4.69 -21.40 36.79
C PHE A 373 -3.18 -21.67 36.79
N ASP A 374 -2.81 -22.88 37.25
CA ASP A 374 -1.45 -23.39 37.11
C ASP A 374 -1.17 -23.87 35.66
N ASN A 375 0.05 -24.30 35.39
CA ASN A 375 0.52 -24.77 34.09
C ASN A 375 -0.15 -26.06 33.56
N ILE A 376 -0.93 -26.74 34.39
CA ILE A 376 -1.73 -27.92 34.00
C ILE A 376 -3.24 -27.64 34.04
N GLY A 377 -3.65 -26.38 34.21
CA GLY A 377 -5.02 -25.91 34.12
C GLY A 377 -5.86 -26.10 35.41
N ARG A 378 -5.24 -26.33 36.55
CA ARG A 378 -5.95 -26.38 37.84
C ARG A 378 -6.11 -24.96 38.39
N ILE A 379 -7.29 -24.70 38.98
CA ILE A 379 -7.56 -23.41 39.64
C ILE A 379 -6.83 -23.40 40.99
N THR A 380 -5.90 -22.47 41.14
CA THR A 380 -5.14 -22.18 42.37
C THR A 380 -5.74 -21.06 43.19
N PHE A 381 -6.47 -20.15 42.54
CA PHE A 381 -7.18 -19.05 43.19
C PHE A 381 -8.44 -18.72 42.41
N LYS A 382 -9.52 -18.33 43.13
CA LYS A 382 -10.75 -17.82 42.51
C LYS A 382 -11.38 -16.75 43.41
N LYS A 383 -11.82 -15.65 42.78
CA LYS A 383 -12.60 -14.60 43.43
C LYS A 383 -13.73 -14.15 42.49
N GLU A 384 -14.92 -14.12 43.01
CA GLU A 384 -16.15 -13.83 42.25
C GLU A 384 -16.89 -12.61 42.84
N ASN A 385 -17.80 -12.06 42.05
CA ASN A 385 -18.68 -10.94 42.42
C ASN A 385 -17.90 -9.69 42.86
N LEU A 386 -16.81 -9.38 42.19
CA LEU A 386 -16.06 -8.16 42.34
C LEU A 386 -16.77 -7.02 41.59
N TYR A 387 -16.55 -5.79 42.07
CA TYR A 387 -16.90 -4.57 41.35
C TYR A 387 -15.80 -3.52 41.59
N SER A 388 -14.62 -3.82 41.07
CA SER A 388 -13.43 -2.96 41.24
C SER A 388 -12.60 -2.96 39.96
N LYS A 389 -11.94 -1.85 39.70
CA LYS A 389 -10.96 -1.74 38.61
C LYS A 389 -9.57 -2.23 39.01
N ASN A 390 -9.32 -2.41 40.31
CA ASN A 390 -8.07 -2.88 40.86
C ASN A 390 -8.30 -4.07 41.76
N PHE A 391 -7.41 -5.06 41.68
CA PHE A 391 -7.37 -6.21 42.57
C PHE A 391 -5.90 -6.57 42.89
N LEU A 392 -5.61 -6.75 44.18
CA LEU A 392 -4.30 -7.16 44.63
C LEU A 392 -4.36 -8.67 45.05
N LEU A 393 -3.50 -9.47 44.49
CA LEU A 393 -3.35 -10.88 44.85
C LEU A 393 -1.97 -11.10 45.50
N ASN A 394 -1.98 -11.70 46.71
CA ASN A 394 -0.75 -12.20 47.30
C ASN A 394 -0.38 -13.51 46.56
N VAL A 395 0.84 -13.61 46.09
CA VAL A 395 1.40 -14.74 45.34
C VAL A 395 2.64 -15.34 46.00
N SER A 396 2.94 -14.97 47.27
CA SER A 396 4.13 -15.43 48.00
C SER A 396 4.22 -16.96 48.17
N ASP A 397 3.09 -17.66 48.15
CA ASP A 397 3.03 -19.11 48.25
C ASP A 397 2.95 -19.82 46.88
N LEU A 398 3.07 -19.06 45.78
CA LEU A 398 2.98 -19.57 44.42
C LEU A 398 4.36 -19.54 43.77
N GLN A 399 4.74 -20.59 43.05
CA GLN A 399 6.00 -20.70 42.37
C GLN A 399 5.82 -21.29 40.97
N GLY A 400 6.26 -20.57 39.95
CA GLY A 400 6.20 -20.99 38.55
C GLY A 400 5.35 -20.13 37.63
N PHE A 401 4.79 -20.74 36.60
CA PHE A 401 4.00 -20.07 35.55
C PHE A 401 2.50 -20.26 35.81
N PHE A 402 1.75 -19.16 35.78
CA PHE A 402 0.31 -19.14 35.98
C PHE A 402 -0.40 -18.28 34.96
N THR A 403 -1.69 -18.56 34.75
CA THR A 403 -2.55 -17.77 33.84
C THR A 403 -3.75 -17.24 34.64
N PHE A 404 -3.90 -15.91 34.68
CA PHE A 404 -5.13 -15.25 35.09
C PHE A 404 -6.18 -15.36 34.00
N LYS A 405 -7.40 -15.73 34.36
CA LYS A 405 -8.61 -15.53 33.57
C LYS A 405 -9.48 -14.50 34.29
N ILE A 406 -9.62 -13.34 33.69
CA ILE A 406 -10.26 -12.15 34.26
C ILE A 406 -11.53 -11.90 33.48
N GLU A 407 -12.68 -12.03 34.13
CA GLU A 407 -13.99 -11.69 33.57
C GLU A 407 -14.39 -10.29 34.03
N LEU A 408 -14.75 -9.42 33.10
CA LEU A 408 -15.18 -8.06 33.34
C LEU A 408 -16.72 -7.95 33.38
N HIS A 409 -17.27 -6.87 33.94
CA HIS A 409 -18.71 -6.66 34.00
C HIS A 409 -19.37 -6.47 32.63
N ASN A 410 -18.62 -6.08 31.61
CA ASN A 410 -19.05 -6.02 30.21
C ASN A 410 -19.10 -7.40 29.52
N LYS A 411 -18.89 -8.49 30.26
CA LYS A 411 -18.83 -9.91 29.83
C LYS A 411 -17.57 -10.30 29.03
N GLU A 412 -16.63 -9.40 28.91
CA GLU A 412 -15.34 -9.69 28.28
C GLU A 412 -14.48 -10.58 29.20
N VAL A 413 -13.76 -11.54 28.62
CA VAL A 413 -12.84 -12.43 29.34
C VAL A 413 -11.44 -12.24 28.77
N ILE A 414 -10.49 -11.95 29.66
CA ILE A 414 -9.10 -11.63 29.28
C ILE A 414 -8.16 -12.56 30.03
N ASP A 415 -7.26 -13.21 29.30
CA ASP A 415 -6.20 -14.04 29.85
C ASP A 415 -4.90 -13.24 29.99
N LYS A 416 -4.22 -13.37 31.16
CA LYS A 416 -2.93 -12.76 31.43
C LYS A 416 -2.00 -13.75 32.09
N ASN A 417 -0.80 -13.89 31.56
CA ASN A 417 0.21 -14.79 32.11
C ASN A 417 1.06 -14.06 33.15
N ILE A 418 1.41 -14.75 34.24
CA ILE A 418 2.35 -14.27 35.25
C ILE A 418 3.40 -15.33 35.58
N ILE A 419 4.55 -14.89 36.03
CA ILE A 419 5.62 -15.70 36.58
C ILE A 419 5.81 -15.31 38.05
N THR A 420 5.86 -16.32 38.94
CA THR A 420 6.14 -16.12 40.38
C THR A 420 7.37 -16.93 40.80
N TYR A 421 8.13 -16.43 41.77
CA TYR A 421 9.36 -17.06 42.28
C TYR A 421 9.54 -16.79 43.78
#